data_6a05771e6954ff8735cdbe040c14199f
#
_entry.id   6a05771e6954ff8735cdbe040c14199f
#
_cell.length_a   1.000
_cell.length_b   1.000
_cell.length_c   1.000
_cell.angle_alpha   90.00
_cell.angle_beta   90.00
_cell.angle_gamma   90.00
#
_symmetry.space_group_name_H-M   'P 1'
#
loop_
_entity.id
_entity.type
_entity.pdbx_description
1 polymer ?
#
loop_
_entity_poly.entity_id
_entity_poly.type
_entity_poly.pdbx_seq_one_letter_code
_entity_poly.pdbx_strand_id
1 'polypeptide(L)'
;MIFRNRILTLAALGAALGPASIAAQDQWLSETSCSDVAHAIVNEGITARNNVEHGRAKGMYQAALVVDPNCIAAKIALADMANGSEWGTRSSQIAALADVSGTPSEMAWLEVINSSNGPNSSYKMAQDMPDDALFHYWGSWSENAGSALDGHMAFAERFPSLAGGSLNTLAYAYAQGDGVDTDEVKAREFLRSYLRLYNEANAHDSFAEISAIFGDYEGAVRHQQHAVDRGGATVYGERVGMYWRLANKDEYRQSVVDAVDVLANPDAPEEETAAVLSDQSVMCLSSMVPCSVMTAAEYMATANGTEWLSMSANDVDVMFNDMMTRAVATHHNTGQYMLDGQTVDYSVRVSSVWEITNQGVSLITANWAPMGGAGLPGS
;
A
#
# COMPACT_ATOMS: atom_id res chain seq x y z
N MET A 1 34.74 20.49 -8.32
CA MET A 1 34.43 20.38 -6.89
C MET A 1 34.42 18.90 -6.55
N ILE A 2 35.33 18.47 -5.69
CA ILE A 2 35.65 17.07 -5.47
C ILE A 2 34.75 16.57 -4.34
N PHE A 3 33.70 15.82 -4.66
CA PHE A 3 32.92 15.09 -3.65
C PHE A 3 33.77 13.90 -3.18
N ARG A 4 34.20 13.96 -1.94
CA ARG A 4 34.87 12.84 -1.26
C ARG A 4 33.82 11.76 -0.96
N ASN A 5 33.87 10.66 -1.71
CA ASN A 5 33.23 9.41 -1.36
C ASN A 5 33.64 8.98 0.06
N ARG A 6 32.77 9.20 1.04
CA ARG A 6 32.86 8.47 2.30
C ARG A 6 32.16 7.12 2.08
N ILE A 7 32.91 6.15 1.63
CA ILE A 7 32.53 4.74 1.72
C ILE A 7 32.49 4.41 3.21
N LEU A 8 31.29 4.44 3.81
CA LEU A 8 31.06 3.86 5.13
C LEU A 8 31.10 2.35 4.94
N THR A 9 32.24 1.76 5.26
CA THR A 9 32.38 0.32 5.41
C THR A 9 31.60 -0.04 6.67
N LEU A 10 30.38 -0.60 6.50
CA LEU A 10 29.72 -1.35 7.55
C LEU A 10 30.58 -2.60 7.78
N ALA A 11 31.55 -2.47 8.68
CA ALA A 11 32.31 -3.59 9.15
C ALA A 11 31.35 -4.59 9.80
N ALA A 12 31.37 -5.82 9.35
CA ALA A 12 30.70 -6.94 9.98
C ALA A 12 31.03 -6.92 11.47
N LEU A 13 30.05 -6.58 12.31
CA LEU A 13 30.15 -6.79 13.76
C LEU A 13 30.14 -8.29 14.03
N GLY A 14 31.31 -8.89 13.93
CA GLY A 14 31.62 -10.17 14.53
C GLY A 14 31.60 -10.00 16.04
N ALA A 15 30.63 -10.57 16.72
CA ALA A 15 30.47 -10.53 18.16
C ALA A 15 31.66 -11.18 18.86
N ALA A 16 32.52 -10.37 19.47
CA ALA A 16 33.32 -10.78 20.61
C ALA A 16 32.41 -10.65 21.85
N LEU A 17 31.89 -11.76 22.36
CA LEU A 17 31.20 -11.83 23.63
C LEU A 17 32.22 -11.62 24.78
N GLY A 18 32.53 -10.36 25.08
CA GLY A 18 33.04 -9.94 26.38
C GLY A 18 31.88 -9.84 27.37
N PRO A 19 32.14 -9.82 28.71
CA PRO A 19 31.07 -9.63 29.68
C PRO A 19 30.38 -8.32 29.38
N ALA A 20 29.14 -8.41 28.93
CA ALA A 20 28.32 -7.24 28.62
C ALA A 20 28.17 -6.43 29.91
N SER A 21 28.80 -5.28 29.98
CA SER A 21 28.19 -4.17 30.71
C SER A 21 26.78 -4.08 30.16
N ILE A 22 25.75 -4.18 31.02
CA ILE A 22 24.38 -3.84 30.65
C ILE A 22 24.47 -2.37 30.24
N ALA A 23 24.70 -2.12 28.94
CA ALA A 23 24.55 -0.80 28.39
C ALA A 23 23.10 -0.41 28.69
N ALA A 24 22.87 0.76 29.21
CA ALA A 24 21.53 1.28 29.41
C ALA A 24 20.80 1.08 28.08
N GLN A 25 19.70 0.35 28.09
CA GLN A 25 18.93 0.09 26.88
C GLN A 25 18.41 1.44 26.40
N ASP A 26 18.59 1.75 25.12
CA ASP A 26 18.04 2.97 24.53
C ASP A 26 16.54 3.08 24.87
N GLN A 27 16.12 4.26 25.30
CA GLN A 27 14.73 4.54 25.66
C GLN A 27 14.23 5.76 24.89
N TRP A 28 12.92 5.76 24.60
CA TRP A 28 12.30 6.90 23.92
C TRP A 28 12.29 8.13 24.83
N LEU A 29 11.98 7.94 26.10
CA LEU A 29 12.07 8.95 27.14
C LEU A 29 12.99 8.42 28.25
N SER A 30 13.97 9.19 28.64
CA SER A 30 14.93 8.83 29.70
C SER A 30 14.27 8.78 31.07
N GLU A 31 13.22 9.59 31.28
CA GLU A 31 12.46 9.66 32.52
C GLU A 31 10.98 9.96 32.27
N THR A 32 10.12 9.41 33.11
CA THR A 32 8.68 9.73 33.16
C THR A 32 8.20 9.78 34.61
N SER A 33 7.04 10.42 34.85
CA SER A 33 6.33 10.38 36.13
C SER A 33 5.59 9.06 36.40
N CYS A 34 5.63 8.14 35.44
CA CYS A 34 4.92 6.87 35.46
C CYS A 34 5.64 5.85 36.38
N SER A 35 4.89 4.87 36.92
CA SER A 35 5.49 3.69 37.52
C SER A 35 6.35 2.93 36.49
N ASP A 36 7.34 2.15 36.95
CA ASP A 36 8.27 1.43 36.05
C ASP A 36 7.54 0.59 34.99
N VAL A 37 6.45 -0.09 35.38
CA VAL A 37 5.66 -0.90 34.43
C VAL A 37 4.93 -0.02 33.43
N ALA A 38 4.33 1.08 33.84
CA ALA A 38 3.66 2.00 32.95
C ALA A 38 4.66 2.71 32.02
N HIS A 39 5.86 3.06 32.51
CA HIS A 39 6.96 3.61 31.70
C HIS A 39 7.39 2.64 30.59
N ALA A 40 7.58 1.35 30.92
CA ALA A 40 7.91 0.34 29.90
C ALA A 40 6.82 0.23 28.83
N ILE A 41 5.54 0.23 29.22
CA ILE A 41 4.40 0.17 28.30
C ILE A 41 4.35 1.44 27.41
N VAL A 42 4.64 2.62 27.95
CA VAL A 42 4.71 3.88 27.18
C VAL A 42 5.81 3.80 26.13
N ASN A 43 7.02 3.34 26.50
CA ASN A 43 8.14 3.19 25.55
C ASN A 43 7.79 2.21 24.40
N GLU A 44 7.15 1.09 24.69
CA GLU A 44 6.64 0.20 23.64
C GLU A 44 5.56 0.87 22.78
N GLY A 45 4.68 1.67 23.39
CA GLY A 45 3.68 2.45 22.66
C GLY A 45 4.31 3.47 21.71
N ILE A 46 5.39 4.16 22.13
CA ILE A 46 6.14 5.07 21.26
C ILE A 46 6.82 4.29 20.13
N THR A 47 7.37 3.11 20.41
CA THR A 47 7.92 2.21 19.38
C THR A 47 6.85 1.87 18.34
N ALA A 48 5.67 1.41 18.75
CA ALA A 48 4.58 1.08 17.84
C ALA A 48 4.12 2.29 17.02
N ARG A 49 4.01 3.48 17.64
CA ARG A 49 3.66 4.72 16.97
C ARG A 49 4.66 5.11 15.86
N ASN A 50 5.95 5.09 16.19
CA ASN A 50 7.01 5.45 15.26
C ASN A 50 7.23 4.40 14.15
N ASN A 51 6.61 3.22 14.32
CA ASN A 51 6.49 2.19 13.29
C ASN A 51 5.09 2.15 12.65
N VAL A 52 4.33 3.26 12.71
CA VAL A 52 3.03 3.47 12.04
C VAL A 52 1.90 2.55 12.54
N GLU A 53 2.08 1.83 13.65
CA GLU A 53 1.05 0.99 14.25
C GLU A 53 0.20 1.76 15.27
N HIS A 54 -0.51 2.78 14.79
CA HIS A 54 -1.25 3.73 15.65
C HIS A 54 -2.30 3.07 16.55
N GLY A 55 -3.00 2.03 16.07
CA GLY A 55 -3.98 1.29 16.87
C GLY A 55 -3.34 0.59 18.07
N ARG A 56 -2.18 -0.07 17.84
CA ARG A 56 -1.39 -0.73 18.88
C ARG A 56 -0.83 0.29 19.89
N ALA A 57 -0.25 1.37 19.38
CA ALA A 57 0.27 2.45 20.21
C ALA A 57 -0.79 3.02 21.16
N LYS A 58 -1.98 3.32 20.64
CA LYS A 58 -3.12 3.82 21.43
C LYS A 58 -3.53 2.83 22.51
N GLY A 59 -3.63 1.54 22.16
CA GLY A 59 -3.94 0.49 23.14
C GLY A 59 -2.90 0.40 24.27
N MET A 60 -1.62 0.54 23.95
CA MET A 60 -0.54 0.55 24.93
C MET A 60 -0.61 1.76 25.87
N TYR A 61 -0.84 2.96 25.37
CA TYR A 61 -1.00 4.15 26.22
C TYR A 61 -2.23 4.05 27.13
N GLN A 62 -3.33 3.46 26.65
CA GLN A 62 -4.50 3.16 27.49
C GLN A 62 -4.16 2.15 28.57
N ALA A 63 -3.43 1.07 28.24
CA ALA A 63 -2.99 0.08 29.22
C ALA A 63 -2.05 0.69 30.27
N ALA A 64 -1.15 1.60 29.88
CA ALA A 64 -0.30 2.33 30.82
C ALA A 64 -1.13 3.12 31.83
N LEU A 65 -2.24 3.77 31.41
CA LEU A 65 -3.15 4.48 32.32
C LEU A 65 -3.99 3.55 33.22
N VAL A 66 -4.23 2.31 32.79
CA VAL A 66 -4.86 1.29 33.67
C VAL A 66 -3.89 0.88 34.78
N VAL A 67 -2.61 0.74 34.45
CA VAL A 67 -1.54 0.38 35.42
C VAL A 67 -1.23 1.57 36.33
N ASP A 68 -1.14 2.76 35.79
CA ASP A 68 -0.83 3.98 36.51
C ASP A 68 -1.69 5.15 35.96
N PRO A 69 -2.82 5.47 36.60
CA PRO A 69 -3.70 6.57 36.20
C PRO A 69 -3.04 7.96 36.24
N ASN A 70 -1.90 8.11 36.91
CA ASN A 70 -1.17 9.34 37.03
C ASN A 70 -0.04 9.50 36.00
N CYS A 71 0.22 8.49 35.16
CA CYS A 71 1.24 8.50 34.13
C CYS A 71 1.00 9.65 33.13
N ILE A 72 1.77 10.72 33.25
CA ILE A 72 1.64 11.93 32.41
C ILE A 72 2.06 11.63 30.97
N ALA A 73 3.14 10.87 30.77
CA ALA A 73 3.58 10.49 29.42
C ALA A 73 2.47 9.81 28.61
N ALA A 74 1.70 8.89 29.22
CA ALA A 74 0.58 8.21 28.53
C ALA A 74 -0.56 9.21 28.20
N LYS A 75 -0.84 10.19 29.07
CA LYS A 75 -1.83 11.24 28.80
C LYS A 75 -1.40 12.12 27.64
N ILE A 76 -0.13 12.53 27.61
CA ILE A 76 0.43 13.32 26.49
C ILE A 76 0.35 12.55 25.18
N ALA A 77 0.74 11.27 25.17
CA ALA A 77 0.68 10.41 24.01
C ALA A 77 -0.73 10.27 23.43
N LEU A 78 -1.73 10.07 24.30
CA LEU A 78 -3.13 9.97 23.87
C LEU A 78 -3.68 11.31 23.37
N ALA A 79 -3.31 12.42 24.00
CA ALA A 79 -3.71 13.75 23.55
C ALA A 79 -3.15 14.06 22.15
N ASP A 80 -1.90 13.68 21.88
CA ASP A 80 -1.27 13.85 20.58
C ASP A 80 -1.90 12.97 19.48
N MET A 81 -2.43 11.82 19.84
CA MET A 81 -3.12 10.90 18.91
C MET A 81 -4.64 11.13 18.80
N ALA A 82 -5.20 12.13 19.48
CA ALA A 82 -6.63 12.40 19.44
C ALA A 82 -7.06 12.93 18.06
N ASN A 83 -8.10 12.32 17.48
CA ASN A 83 -8.57 12.59 16.11
C ASN A 83 -9.97 13.21 16.00
N GLY A 84 -10.55 13.66 17.12
CA GLY A 84 -11.84 14.33 17.14
C GLY A 84 -13.07 13.41 17.25
N SER A 85 -12.88 12.09 17.37
CA SER A 85 -13.99 11.14 17.55
C SER A 85 -14.44 11.05 19.02
N GLU A 86 -14.15 9.98 19.71
CA GLU A 86 -14.58 9.73 21.10
C GLU A 86 -13.87 10.60 22.16
N TRP A 87 -12.71 11.14 21.83
CA TRP A 87 -11.76 11.76 22.76
C TRP A 87 -11.61 13.26 22.57
N GLY A 88 -12.39 13.86 21.68
CA GLY A 88 -12.24 15.23 21.28
C GLY A 88 -11.11 15.46 20.28
N THR A 89 -10.88 16.72 19.94
CA THR A 89 -9.80 17.10 19.01
C THR A 89 -8.46 17.06 19.72
N ARG A 90 -7.38 16.86 18.93
CA ARG A 90 -6.00 16.93 19.44
C ARG A 90 -5.75 18.24 20.24
N SER A 91 -6.17 19.37 19.72
CA SER A 91 -6.01 20.66 20.37
C SER A 91 -6.75 20.75 21.72
N SER A 92 -7.97 20.19 21.83
CA SER A 92 -8.71 20.21 23.09
C SER A 92 -8.08 19.30 24.13
N GLN A 93 -7.56 18.16 23.72
CA GLN A 93 -6.87 17.24 24.63
C GLN A 93 -5.54 17.79 25.13
N ILE A 94 -4.75 18.43 24.24
CA ILE A 94 -3.51 19.13 24.64
C ILE A 94 -3.83 20.27 25.60
N ALA A 95 -4.88 21.07 25.33
CA ALA A 95 -5.30 22.17 26.20
C ALA A 95 -5.71 21.65 27.61
N ALA A 96 -6.30 20.47 27.70
CA ALA A 96 -6.65 19.84 28.99
C ALA A 96 -5.43 19.46 29.85
N LEU A 97 -4.24 19.44 29.25
CA LEU A 97 -2.97 19.17 29.93
C LEU A 97 -2.19 20.45 30.33
N ALA A 98 -2.79 21.65 30.17
CA ALA A 98 -2.06 22.91 30.42
C ALA A 98 -1.54 23.06 31.86
N ASP A 99 -2.24 22.50 32.83
CA ASP A 99 -1.90 22.60 34.27
C ASP A 99 -1.18 21.33 34.81
N VAL A 100 -0.82 20.37 33.94
CA VAL A 100 -0.11 19.18 34.40
C VAL A 100 1.36 19.51 34.75
N SER A 101 1.88 18.76 35.71
CA SER A 101 3.27 18.82 36.11
C SER A 101 3.87 17.43 36.00
N GLY A 102 4.88 17.28 35.13
CA GLY A 102 5.59 16.03 34.85
C GLY A 102 7.08 16.18 34.96
N THR A 103 7.82 15.18 34.51
CA THR A 103 9.29 15.25 34.37
C THR A 103 9.69 16.24 33.28
N PRO A 104 10.96 16.70 33.25
CA PRO A 104 11.48 17.51 32.15
C PRO A 104 11.21 16.91 30.77
N SER A 105 11.41 15.59 30.57
CA SER A 105 11.14 14.87 29.31
C SER A 105 9.66 14.94 28.92
N GLU A 106 8.73 14.73 29.87
CA GLU A 106 7.29 14.82 29.63
C GLU A 106 6.86 16.25 29.25
N MET A 107 7.37 17.25 29.97
CA MET A 107 7.03 18.65 29.67
C MET A 107 7.61 19.11 28.33
N ALA A 108 8.80 18.67 27.95
CA ALA A 108 9.38 18.90 26.64
C ALA A 108 8.54 18.23 25.54
N TRP A 109 8.05 17.00 25.76
CA TRP A 109 7.15 16.34 24.82
C TRP A 109 5.86 17.14 24.62
N LEU A 110 5.23 17.59 25.72
CA LEU A 110 4.04 18.44 25.67
C LEU A 110 4.30 19.75 24.90
N GLU A 111 5.45 20.38 25.08
CA GLU A 111 5.86 21.57 24.33
C GLU A 111 5.99 21.27 22.84
N VAL A 112 6.66 20.19 22.45
CA VAL A 112 6.83 19.78 21.06
C VAL A 112 5.50 19.56 20.37
N ILE A 113 4.57 18.81 20.98
CA ILE A 113 3.27 18.51 20.37
C ILE A 113 2.34 19.72 20.31
N ASN A 114 2.57 20.73 21.13
CA ASN A 114 1.84 22.01 21.11
C ASN A 114 2.47 23.03 20.15
N SER A 115 3.67 22.76 19.64
CA SER A 115 4.38 23.63 18.70
C SER A 115 3.72 23.62 17.31
N SER A 116 3.79 24.75 16.62
CA SER A 116 3.39 24.86 15.20
C SER A 116 4.40 24.21 14.24
N ASN A 117 5.63 23.94 14.70
CA ASN A 117 6.67 23.24 13.94
C ASN A 117 7.34 22.16 14.82
N GLY A 118 6.66 21.03 14.95
CA GLY A 118 7.10 19.90 15.78
C GLY A 118 8.52 19.40 15.46
N PRO A 119 8.89 19.16 14.18
CA PRO A 119 10.23 18.71 13.84
C PRO A 119 11.35 19.67 14.30
N ASN A 120 11.21 20.97 14.06
CA ASN A 120 12.22 21.94 14.48
C ASN A 120 12.26 22.09 16.01
N SER A 121 11.11 22.03 16.69
CA SER A 121 11.06 22.00 18.15
C SER A 121 11.73 20.75 18.71
N SER A 122 11.48 19.57 18.12
CA SER A 122 12.13 18.31 18.52
C SER A 122 13.64 18.36 18.31
N TYR A 123 14.11 18.91 17.18
CA TYR A 123 15.54 19.06 16.91
C TYR A 123 16.24 19.90 17.99
N LYS A 124 15.59 20.99 18.42
CA LYS A 124 16.10 21.80 19.53
C LYS A 124 16.11 21.05 20.86
N MET A 125 14.98 20.38 21.19
CA MET A 125 14.88 19.58 22.41
C MET A 125 15.91 18.45 22.47
N ALA A 126 16.25 17.83 21.33
CA ALA A 126 17.31 16.83 21.25
C ALA A 126 18.70 17.34 21.67
N GLN A 127 18.96 18.65 21.59
CA GLN A 127 20.21 19.24 22.06
C GLN A 127 20.20 19.42 23.58
N ASP A 128 19.04 19.74 24.16
CA ASP A 128 18.86 19.98 25.60
C ASP A 128 18.66 18.65 26.35
N MET A 129 18.12 17.64 25.69
CA MET A 129 17.79 16.31 26.23
C MET A 129 18.41 15.19 25.38
N PRO A 130 19.73 15.04 25.44
CA PRO A 130 20.46 14.16 24.52
C PRO A 130 20.15 12.65 24.73
N ASP A 131 19.59 12.25 25.85
CA ASP A 131 19.28 10.86 26.18
C ASP A 131 17.85 10.47 25.79
N ASP A 132 17.01 11.43 25.39
CA ASP A 132 15.63 11.20 24.96
C ASP A 132 15.57 10.93 23.45
N ALA A 133 15.55 9.68 23.07
CA ALA A 133 15.52 9.25 21.66
C ALA A 133 14.32 9.82 20.87
N LEU A 134 13.20 10.09 21.55
CA LEU A 134 11.97 10.63 20.94
C LEU A 134 12.23 11.93 20.18
N PHE A 135 12.97 12.86 20.81
CA PHE A 135 13.24 14.17 20.19
C PHE A 135 14.24 14.06 19.05
N HIS A 136 15.21 13.16 19.13
CA HIS A 136 16.12 12.88 18.03
C HIS A 136 15.39 12.27 16.83
N TYR A 137 14.46 11.32 17.05
CA TYR A 137 13.69 10.70 15.98
C TYR A 137 12.79 11.72 15.26
N TRP A 138 12.00 12.50 16.00
CA TRP A 138 11.14 13.51 15.40
C TRP A 138 11.92 14.68 14.84
N GLY A 139 13.07 15.02 15.44
CA GLY A 139 14.00 16.02 14.95
C GLY A 139 14.69 15.64 13.65
N SER A 140 14.73 14.34 13.29
CA SER A 140 15.28 13.87 12.01
C SER A 140 14.53 14.42 10.78
N TRP A 141 13.28 14.84 10.95
CA TRP A 141 12.48 15.50 9.91
C TRP A 141 12.69 17.01 9.83
N SER A 142 13.53 17.57 10.71
CA SER A 142 13.82 19.00 10.71
C SER A 142 14.81 19.38 9.61
N GLU A 143 14.58 20.51 8.95
CA GLU A 143 15.55 21.11 8.03
C GLU A 143 16.92 21.39 8.68
N ASN A 144 16.97 21.55 10.01
CA ASN A 144 18.21 21.74 10.77
C ASN A 144 19.01 20.44 10.92
N ALA A 145 18.43 19.28 10.68
CA ALA A 145 19.14 17.99 10.65
C ALA A 145 19.86 17.74 9.31
N GLY A 146 19.70 18.63 8.33
CA GLY A 146 20.14 18.43 6.97
C GLY A 146 18.99 17.90 6.10
N SER A 147 19.23 16.87 5.29
CA SER A 147 18.13 16.14 4.66
C SER A 147 17.46 15.18 5.67
N ALA A 148 16.21 14.78 5.42
CA ALA A 148 15.56 13.74 6.22
C ALA A 148 16.37 12.43 6.23
N LEU A 149 17.03 12.11 5.11
CA LEU A 149 17.93 10.97 4.99
C LEU A 149 19.09 11.07 6.00
N ASP A 150 19.78 12.23 6.08
CA ASP A 150 20.88 12.45 7.01
C ASP A 150 20.40 12.35 8.46
N GLY A 151 19.24 12.94 8.76
CA GLY A 151 18.63 12.89 10.09
C GLY A 151 18.31 11.47 10.54
N HIS A 152 17.68 10.67 9.69
CA HIS A 152 17.35 9.27 10.00
C HIS A 152 18.58 8.36 10.05
N MET A 153 19.62 8.61 9.24
CA MET A 153 20.89 7.91 9.35
C MET A 153 21.57 8.21 10.70
N ALA A 154 21.65 9.48 11.09
CA ALA A 154 22.23 9.88 12.37
C ALA A 154 21.46 9.28 13.57
N PHE A 155 20.11 9.25 13.49
CA PHE A 155 19.30 8.60 14.51
C PHE A 155 19.60 7.11 14.62
N ALA A 156 19.64 6.39 13.49
CA ALA A 156 19.88 4.95 13.47
C ALA A 156 21.29 4.57 13.99
N GLU A 157 22.28 5.44 13.80
CA GLU A 157 23.62 5.28 14.35
C GLU A 157 23.63 5.49 15.87
N ARG A 158 22.90 6.48 16.35
CA ARG A 158 22.90 6.89 17.78
C ARG A 158 22.05 5.97 18.65
N PHE A 159 20.87 5.57 18.17
CA PHE A 159 19.88 4.74 18.89
C PHE A 159 19.55 3.47 18.11
N PRO A 160 20.51 2.56 17.92
CA PRO A 160 20.35 1.42 17.02
C PRO A 160 19.21 0.48 17.42
N SER A 161 18.90 0.36 18.73
CA SER A 161 17.81 -0.52 19.21
C SER A 161 16.41 0.07 18.96
N LEU A 162 16.29 1.37 18.70
CA LEU A 162 15.04 2.08 18.43
C LEU A 162 14.90 2.48 16.96
N ALA A 163 15.84 2.10 16.10
CA ALA A 163 15.97 2.60 14.74
C ALA A 163 14.90 2.10 13.75
N GLY A 164 13.94 1.26 14.17
CA GLY A 164 12.97 0.62 13.27
C GLY A 164 12.32 1.59 12.29
N GLY A 165 11.68 2.64 12.78
CA GLY A 165 11.03 3.65 11.93
C GLY A 165 11.99 4.40 11.00
N SER A 166 13.21 4.70 11.46
CA SER A 166 14.24 5.33 10.63
C SER A 166 14.72 4.41 9.52
N LEU A 167 14.94 3.13 9.81
CA LEU A 167 15.32 2.13 8.81
C LEU A 167 14.22 1.95 7.76
N ASN A 168 12.96 2.02 8.16
CA ASN A 168 11.84 2.02 7.24
C ASN A 168 11.87 3.24 6.30
N THR A 169 12.03 4.44 6.83
CA THR A 169 12.16 5.67 6.04
C THR A 169 13.32 5.61 5.05
N LEU A 170 14.49 5.13 5.50
CA LEU A 170 15.67 4.95 4.66
C LEU A 170 15.42 3.93 3.55
N ALA A 171 14.71 2.83 3.85
CA ALA A 171 14.36 1.82 2.83
C ALA A 171 13.51 2.42 1.72
N TYR A 172 12.48 3.21 2.06
CA TYR A 172 11.66 3.91 1.07
C TYR A 172 12.43 4.95 0.28
N ALA A 173 13.31 5.74 0.92
CA ALA A 173 14.15 6.71 0.22
C ALA A 173 14.97 6.06 -0.90
N TYR A 174 15.63 4.93 -0.61
CA TYR A 174 16.38 4.18 -1.63
C TYR A 174 15.49 3.42 -2.63
N ALA A 175 14.29 3.02 -2.25
CA ALA A 175 13.36 2.36 -3.18
C ALA A 175 12.75 3.33 -4.19
N GLN A 176 12.44 4.56 -3.76
CA GLN A 176 11.74 5.56 -4.57
C GLN A 176 12.67 6.59 -5.21
N GLY A 177 13.93 6.64 -4.78
CA GLY A 177 14.89 7.65 -5.25
C GLY A 177 14.66 9.03 -4.62
N ASP A 178 14.11 9.07 -3.39
CA ASP A 178 13.83 10.33 -2.70
C ASP A 178 15.08 10.87 -2.00
N GLY A 179 15.67 11.90 -2.60
CA GLY A 179 16.90 12.53 -2.13
C GLY A 179 18.19 11.71 -2.38
N VAL A 180 18.08 10.52 -2.97
CA VAL A 180 19.19 9.62 -3.34
C VAL A 180 18.86 8.89 -4.63
N ASP A 181 19.87 8.30 -5.27
CA ASP A 181 19.61 7.39 -6.38
C ASP A 181 18.93 6.10 -5.90
N THR A 182 18.00 5.58 -6.70
CA THR A 182 17.32 4.31 -6.45
C THR A 182 18.34 3.18 -6.32
N ASP A 183 18.25 2.40 -5.23
CA ASP A 183 19.16 1.29 -4.94
C ASP A 183 18.40 0.17 -4.22
N GLU A 184 18.00 -0.87 -4.97
CA GLU A 184 17.28 -2.03 -4.44
C GLU A 184 18.04 -2.75 -3.33
N VAL A 185 19.37 -2.90 -3.48
CA VAL A 185 20.18 -3.65 -2.52
C VAL A 185 20.16 -2.96 -1.16
N LYS A 186 20.36 -1.64 -1.14
CA LYS A 186 20.30 -0.84 0.09
C LYS A 186 18.89 -0.81 0.68
N ALA A 187 17.85 -0.60 -0.14
CA ALA A 187 16.48 -0.63 0.32
C ALA A 187 16.17 -1.95 1.06
N ARG A 188 16.54 -3.08 0.47
CA ARG A 188 16.36 -4.41 1.08
C ARG A 188 17.24 -4.63 2.32
N GLU A 189 18.45 -4.07 2.39
CA GLU A 189 19.31 -4.14 3.58
C GLU A 189 18.68 -3.39 4.76
N PHE A 190 18.14 -2.20 4.54
CA PHE A 190 17.41 -1.45 5.56
C PHE A 190 16.15 -2.18 6.02
N LEU A 191 15.37 -2.76 5.10
CA LEU A 191 14.19 -3.55 5.47
C LEU A 191 14.53 -4.80 6.29
N ARG A 192 15.59 -5.52 5.94
CA ARG A 192 16.05 -6.67 6.75
C ARG A 192 16.48 -6.24 8.14
N SER A 193 17.12 -5.08 8.25
CA SER A 193 17.49 -4.51 9.54
C SER A 193 16.27 -4.07 10.33
N TYR A 194 15.28 -3.47 9.66
CA TYR A 194 13.99 -3.13 10.25
C TYR A 194 13.27 -4.37 10.79
N LEU A 195 13.12 -5.43 9.99
CA LEU A 195 12.50 -6.69 10.43
C LEU A 195 13.22 -7.34 11.62
N ARG A 196 14.54 -7.19 11.73
CA ARG A 196 15.27 -7.71 12.90
C ARG A 196 14.94 -6.97 14.19
N LEU A 197 14.68 -5.66 14.12
CA LEU A 197 14.34 -4.84 15.27
C LEU A 197 12.84 -4.85 15.58
N TYR A 198 12.01 -4.90 14.55
CA TYR A 198 10.57 -4.77 14.67
C TYR A 198 9.85 -5.71 13.71
N ASN A 199 9.65 -6.96 14.12
CA ASN A 199 9.03 -8.02 13.31
C ASN A 199 7.50 -8.01 13.48
N GLU A 200 6.86 -6.88 13.19
CA GLU A 200 5.42 -6.67 13.32
C GLU A 200 4.78 -6.35 11.95
N ALA A 201 3.48 -6.11 11.93
CA ALA A 201 2.71 -6.00 10.70
C ALA A 201 3.25 -4.94 9.74
N ASN A 202 3.56 -3.73 10.23
CA ASN A 202 4.04 -2.65 9.36
C ASN A 202 5.39 -2.95 8.69
N ALA A 203 6.30 -3.65 9.38
CA ALA A 203 7.58 -4.00 8.78
C ALA A 203 7.42 -4.97 7.61
N HIS A 204 6.47 -5.90 7.71
CA HIS A 204 6.13 -6.79 6.60
C HIS A 204 5.37 -6.08 5.48
N ASP A 205 4.44 -5.18 5.80
CA ASP A 205 3.72 -4.36 4.82
C ASP A 205 4.70 -3.51 4.00
N SER A 206 5.63 -2.82 4.66
CA SER A 206 6.69 -2.05 3.98
C SER A 206 7.60 -2.92 3.12
N PHE A 207 7.93 -4.13 3.59
CA PHE A 207 8.72 -5.07 2.80
C PHE A 207 7.96 -5.53 1.55
N ALA A 208 6.66 -5.78 1.67
CA ALA A 208 5.80 -6.14 0.54
C ALA A 208 5.73 -5.00 -0.49
N GLU A 209 5.49 -3.78 -0.04
CA GLU A 209 5.40 -2.62 -0.92
C GLU A 209 6.71 -2.35 -1.67
N ILE A 210 7.85 -2.37 -0.98
CA ILE A 210 9.17 -2.17 -1.61
C ILE A 210 9.51 -3.34 -2.55
N SER A 211 9.13 -4.58 -2.21
CA SER A 211 9.27 -5.71 -3.13
C SER A 211 8.47 -5.48 -4.42
N ALA A 212 7.25 -4.97 -4.31
CA ALA A 212 6.41 -4.64 -5.47
C ALA A 212 6.98 -3.49 -6.32
N ILE A 213 7.58 -2.47 -5.70
CA ILE A 213 8.29 -1.39 -6.43
C ILE A 213 9.37 -1.95 -7.35
N PHE A 214 10.07 -2.99 -6.92
CA PHE A 214 11.11 -3.65 -7.70
C PHE A 214 10.60 -4.85 -8.53
N GLY A 215 9.28 -5.05 -8.63
CA GLY A 215 8.67 -6.10 -9.45
C GLY A 215 8.70 -7.51 -8.84
N ASP A 216 9.17 -7.67 -7.59
CA ASP A 216 9.13 -8.94 -6.85
C ASP A 216 7.74 -9.13 -6.23
N TYR A 217 6.72 -9.36 -7.07
CA TYR A 217 5.34 -9.50 -6.62
C TYR A 217 5.09 -10.76 -5.78
N GLU A 218 5.80 -11.85 -6.05
CA GLU A 218 5.72 -13.05 -5.21
C GLU A 218 6.27 -12.80 -3.80
N GLY A 219 7.39 -12.06 -3.70
CA GLY A 219 7.93 -11.58 -2.45
C GLY A 219 6.93 -10.67 -1.73
N ALA A 220 6.30 -9.77 -2.47
CA ALA A 220 5.27 -8.88 -1.94
C ALA A 220 4.08 -9.66 -1.35
N VAL A 221 3.56 -10.69 -2.04
CA VAL A 221 2.49 -11.56 -1.52
C VAL A 221 2.89 -12.22 -0.21
N ARG A 222 4.09 -12.83 -0.14
CA ARG A 222 4.55 -13.51 1.08
C ARG A 222 4.64 -12.56 2.26
N HIS A 223 5.24 -11.40 2.08
CA HIS A 223 5.36 -10.41 3.16
C HIS A 223 4.02 -9.81 3.53
N GLN A 224 3.15 -9.53 2.55
CA GLN A 224 1.81 -9.01 2.83
C GLN A 224 0.96 -10.00 3.62
N GLN A 225 1.08 -11.31 3.35
CA GLN A 225 0.42 -12.34 4.16
C GLN A 225 0.91 -12.31 5.61
N HIS A 226 2.21 -12.13 5.84
CA HIS A 226 2.73 -11.96 7.19
C HIS A 226 2.23 -10.68 7.88
N ALA A 227 1.99 -9.61 7.14
CA ALA A 227 1.36 -8.40 7.68
C ALA A 227 -0.09 -8.67 8.11
N VAL A 228 -0.86 -9.44 7.31
CA VAL A 228 -2.23 -9.88 7.65
C VAL A 228 -2.24 -10.73 8.92
N ASP A 229 -1.34 -11.69 9.03
CA ASP A 229 -1.27 -12.61 10.18
C ASP A 229 -1.00 -11.87 11.50
N ARG A 230 -0.32 -10.73 11.45
CA ARG A 230 0.04 -9.91 12.62
C ARG A 230 -0.91 -8.75 12.90
N GLY A 231 -1.33 -8.05 11.85
CA GLY A 231 -2.10 -6.81 11.94
C GLY A 231 -3.58 -6.93 11.55
N GLY A 232 -3.98 -8.10 11.03
CA GLY A 232 -5.35 -8.42 10.66
C GLY A 232 -5.72 -8.10 9.22
N ALA A 233 -6.65 -8.90 8.69
CA ALA A 233 -7.08 -8.82 7.28
C ALA A 233 -7.78 -7.50 6.92
N THR A 234 -8.44 -6.86 7.86
CA THR A 234 -9.16 -5.59 7.63
C THR A 234 -8.23 -4.47 7.14
N VAL A 235 -6.98 -4.45 7.61
CA VAL A 235 -6.01 -3.40 7.27
C VAL A 235 -5.12 -3.81 6.10
N TYR A 236 -4.68 -5.07 6.07
CA TYR A 236 -3.62 -5.52 5.15
C TYR A 236 -4.11 -6.48 4.06
N GLY A 237 -5.33 -7.04 4.19
CA GLY A 237 -5.81 -8.15 3.33
C GLY A 237 -6.03 -7.76 1.88
N GLU A 238 -6.46 -6.53 1.62
CA GLU A 238 -6.74 -6.04 0.26
C GLU A 238 -5.49 -6.08 -0.63
N ARG A 239 -4.34 -5.70 -0.08
CA ARG A 239 -3.05 -5.70 -0.78
C ARG A 239 -2.55 -7.11 -1.13
N VAL A 240 -2.88 -8.15 -0.35
CA VAL A 240 -2.54 -9.53 -0.70
C VAL A 240 -3.14 -9.90 -2.05
N GLY A 241 -4.45 -9.61 -2.24
CA GLY A 241 -5.12 -9.86 -3.52
C GLY A 241 -4.54 -9.04 -4.67
N MET A 242 -4.17 -7.80 -4.43
CA MET A 242 -3.53 -6.94 -5.44
C MET A 242 -2.18 -7.53 -5.88
N TYR A 243 -1.28 -7.83 -4.94
CA TYR A 243 0.05 -8.37 -5.28
C TYR A 243 -0.05 -9.75 -5.92
N TRP A 244 -1.01 -10.59 -5.50
CA TRP A 244 -1.28 -11.87 -6.16
C TRP A 244 -1.66 -11.67 -7.63
N ARG A 245 -2.57 -10.76 -7.94
CA ARG A 245 -2.96 -10.48 -9.32
C ARG A 245 -1.80 -9.89 -10.14
N LEU A 246 -0.98 -9.04 -9.54
CA LEU A 246 0.23 -8.50 -10.19
C LEU A 246 1.25 -9.60 -10.49
N ALA A 247 1.45 -10.56 -9.58
CA ALA A 247 2.32 -11.71 -9.78
C ALA A 247 1.84 -12.62 -10.93
N ASN A 248 0.51 -12.68 -11.14
CA ASN A 248 -0.12 -13.51 -12.18
C ASN A 248 -0.68 -12.66 -13.34
N LYS A 249 -0.11 -11.47 -13.58
CA LYS A 249 -0.63 -10.49 -14.55
C LYS A 249 -0.77 -11.06 -15.96
N ASP A 250 0.17 -11.87 -16.39
CA ASP A 250 0.16 -12.43 -17.74
C ASP A 250 -0.93 -13.51 -17.88
N GLU A 251 -1.22 -14.26 -16.82
CA GLU A 251 -2.33 -15.23 -16.81
C GLU A 251 -3.68 -14.51 -16.90
N TYR A 252 -3.85 -13.42 -16.14
CA TYR A 252 -5.07 -12.60 -16.24
C TYR A 252 -5.21 -11.92 -17.60
N ARG A 253 -4.10 -11.47 -18.18
CA ARG A 253 -4.10 -10.95 -19.56
C ARG A 253 -4.57 -12.01 -20.54
N GLN A 254 -4.03 -13.22 -20.45
CA GLN A 254 -4.43 -14.32 -21.31
C GLN A 254 -5.91 -14.69 -21.10
N SER A 255 -6.38 -14.72 -19.86
CA SER A 255 -7.80 -14.98 -19.56
C SER A 255 -8.75 -13.95 -20.21
N VAL A 256 -8.35 -12.68 -20.27
CA VAL A 256 -9.13 -11.65 -20.98
C VAL A 256 -9.10 -11.90 -22.48
N VAL A 257 -7.93 -12.24 -23.05
CA VAL A 257 -7.79 -12.56 -24.49
C VAL A 257 -8.66 -13.77 -24.83
N ASP A 258 -8.59 -14.86 -24.07
CA ASP A 258 -9.39 -16.07 -24.28
C ASP A 258 -10.89 -15.76 -24.20
N ALA A 259 -11.31 -14.91 -23.26
CA ALA A 259 -12.71 -14.49 -23.13
C ALA A 259 -13.16 -13.61 -24.32
N VAL A 260 -12.30 -12.76 -24.85
CA VAL A 260 -12.55 -12.00 -26.09
C VAL A 260 -12.71 -12.96 -27.27
N ASP A 261 -11.85 -13.98 -27.38
CA ASP A 261 -11.92 -14.97 -28.44
C ASP A 261 -13.21 -15.80 -28.35
N VAL A 262 -13.67 -16.18 -27.16
CA VAL A 262 -14.98 -16.84 -26.96
C VAL A 262 -16.11 -15.96 -27.48
N LEU A 263 -16.13 -14.66 -27.15
CA LEU A 263 -17.17 -13.73 -27.63
C LEU A 263 -17.08 -13.43 -29.11
N ALA A 264 -15.90 -13.59 -29.72
CA ALA A 264 -15.68 -13.40 -31.15
C ALA A 264 -15.82 -14.71 -31.97
N ASN A 265 -16.10 -15.84 -31.32
CA ASN A 265 -16.31 -17.13 -32.01
C ASN A 265 -17.80 -17.43 -32.14
N PRO A 266 -18.36 -17.37 -33.35
CA PRO A 266 -19.79 -17.66 -33.53
C PRO A 266 -20.17 -19.12 -33.25
N ASP A 267 -19.22 -20.06 -33.25
CA ASP A 267 -19.40 -21.47 -32.95
C ASP A 267 -19.10 -21.80 -31.47
N ALA A 268 -18.83 -20.78 -30.64
CA ALA A 268 -18.57 -21.01 -29.22
C ALA A 268 -19.82 -21.64 -28.53
N PRO A 269 -19.62 -22.63 -27.65
CA PRO A 269 -20.74 -23.20 -26.88
C PRO A 269 -21.41 -22.10 -26.03
N GLU A 270 -22.76 -22.20 -25.94
CA GLU A 270 -23.56 -21.24 -25.15
C GLU A 270 -23.06 -21.14 -23.69
N GLU A 271 -22.66 -22.27 -23.12
CA GLU A 271 -22.14 -22.33 -21.74
C GLU A 271 -20.82 -21.50 -21.58
N GLU A 272 -19.91 -21.59 -22.55
CA GLU A 272 -18.65 -20.85 -22.55
C GLU A 272 -18.91 -19.35 -22.73
N THR A 273 -19.80 -18.99 -23.64
CA THR A 273 -20.17 -17.56 -23.84
C THR A 273 -20.86 -17.00 -22.60
N ALA A 274 -21.75 -17.74 -21.97
CA ALA A 274 -22.42 -17.33 -20.74
C ALA A 274 -21.43 -17.17 -19.57
N ALA A 275 -20.39 -18.01 -19.50
CA ALA A 275 -19.39 -17.96 -18.43
C ALA A 275 -18.53 -16.70 -18.44
N VAL A 276 -18.34 -16.07 -19.61
CA VAL A 276 -17.55 -14.84 -19.74
C VAL A 276 -18.36 -13.55 -19.61
N LEU A 277 -19.69 -13.67 -19.50
CA LEU A 277 -20.60 -12.52 -19.31
C LEU A 277 -20.91 -12.33 -17.82
N SER A 278 -21.04 -11.08 -17.37
CA SER A 278 -21.60 -10.80 -16.05
C SER A 278 -23.12 -11.01 -16.04
N ASP A 279 -23.74 -11.12 -14.86
CA ASP A 279 -25.19 -11.25 -14.72
C ASP A 279 -25.96 -10.14 -15.46
N GLN A 280 -25.35 -8.94 -15.52
CA GLN A 280 -25.85 -7.80 -16.28
C GLN A 280 -24.65 -7.06 -16.91
N SER A 281 -24.58 -7.06 -18.23
CA SER A 281 -23.55 -6.36 -18.99
C SER A 281 -24.17 -5.22 -19.79
N VAL A 282 -23.45 -4.08 -19.87
CA VAL A 282 -23.89 -2.96 -20.72
C VAL A 282 -23.33 -3.13 -22.12
N MET A 283 -24.21 -3.38 -23.10
CA MET A 283 -23.83 -3.65 -24.48
C MET A 283 -24.21 -2.49 -25.39
N CYS A 284 -23.23 -1.98 -26.13
CA CYS A 284 -23.41 -0.99 -27.17
C CYS A 284 -23.14 -1.67 -28.53
N LEU A 285 -24.11 -2.44 -28.99
CA LEU A 285 -23.95 -3.33 -30.16
C LEU A 285 -23.88 -2.57 -31.50
N SER A 286 -24.37 -1.32 -31.52
CA SER A 286 -24.41 -0.52 -32.74
C SER A 286 -24.41 0.97 -32.39
N SER A 287 -23.85 1.80 -33.30
CA SER A 287 -23.95 3.26 -33.19
C SER A 287 -25.38 3.82 -33.47
N MET A 288 -26.27 2.98 -33.95
CA MET A 288 -27.64 3.37 -34.36
C MET A 288 -28.67 3.13 -33.25
N VAL A 289 -28.34 2.34 -32.24
CA VAL A 289 -29.25 2.05 -31.11
C VAL A 289 -28.58 2.40 -29.76
N PRO A 290 -29.34 2.83 -28.77
CA PRO A 290 -28.78 3.07 -27.44
C PRO A 290 -28.13 1.82 -26.85
N CYS A 291 -27.11 2.01 -26.03
CA CYS A 291 -26.58 0.91 -25.21
C CYS A 291 -27.68 0.39 -24.26
N SER A 292 -27.73 -0.90 -24.06
CA SER A 292 -28.71 -1.57 -23.21
C SER A 292 -28.02 -2.46 -22.17
N VAL A 293 -28.65 -2.63 -21.03
CA VAL A 293 -28.26 -3.65 -20.05
C VAL A 293 -28.84 -4.97 -20.56
N MET A 294 -28.00 -5.97 -20.69
CA MET A 294 -28.36 -7.30 -21.16
C MET A 294 -27.91 -8.38 -20.19
N THR A 295 -28.73 -9.37 -19.97
CA THR A 295 -28.33 -10.64 -19.40
C THR A 295 -27.57 -11.48 -20.44
N ALA A 296 -26.86 -12.51 -20.01
CA ALA A 296 -26.21 -13.47 -20.92
C ALA A 296 -27.19 -14.05 -21.91
N ALA A 297 -28.40 -14.45 -21.47
CA ALA A 297 -29.44 -15.02 -22.34
C ALA A 297 -29.94 -14.03 -23.41
N GLU A 298 -30.11 -12.74 -23.07
CA GLU A 298 -30.53 -11.71 -24.03
C GLU A 298 -29.41 -11.41 -25.04
N TYR A 299 -28.16 -11.37 -24.62
CA TYR A 299 -27.01 -11.24 -25.52
C TYR A 299 -26.95 -12.41 -26.50
N MET A 300 -27.05 -13.65 -26.00
CA MET A 300 -27.03 -14.86 -26.82
C MET A 300 -28.20 -14.89 -27.83
N ALA A 301 -29.40 -14.49 -27.42
CA ALA A 301 -30.55 -14.41 -28.32
C ALA A 301 -30.31 -13.41 -29.49
N THR A 302 -29.60 -12.31 -29.21
CA THR A 302 -29.23 -11.33 -30.24
C THR A 302 -28.15 -11.88 -31.18
N ALA A 303 -27.12 -12.55 -30.63
CA ALA A 303 -26.03 -13.15 -31.41
C ALA A 303 -26.54 -14.31 -32.32
N ASN A 304 -27.42 -15.18 -31.79
CA ASN A 304 -27.96 -16.33 -32.50
C ASN A 304 -28.94 -15.95 -33.64
N GLY A 305 -29.39 -14.71 -33.70
CA GLY A 305 -30.24 -14.20 -34.79
C GLY A 305 -29.51 -13.96 -36.11
N THR A 306 -28.16 -14.07 -36.12
CA THR A 306 -27.31 -13.82 -37.28
C THR A 306 -26.68 -15.12 -37.77
N GLU A 307 -26.76 -15.38 -39.07
CA GLU A 307 -26.06 -16.51 -39.71
C GLU A 307 -24.62 -16.13 -39.99
N TRP A 308 -23.74 -16.30 -38.97
CA TRP A 308 -22.31 -16.07 -39.11
C TRP A 308 -21.65 -17.15 -39.98
N LEU A 309 -20.79 -16.72 -40.90
CA LEU A 309 -19.91 -17.58 -41.67
C LEU A 309 -18.51 -17.67 -41.07
N SER A 310 -18.07 -16.58 -40.49
CA SER A 310 -16.81 -16.50 -39.74
C SER A 310 -16.81 -15.23 -38.89
N MET A 311 -16.11 -15.27 -37.75
CA MET A 311 -15.75 -14.09 -36.97
C MET A 311 -14.47 -14.38 -36.16
N SER A 312 -13.61 -13.40 -35.98
CA SER A 312 -12.42 -13.50 -35.16
C SER A 312 -12.05 -12.14 -34.55
N ALA A 313 -11.48 -12.15 -33.36
CA ALA A 313 -10.82 -11.00 -32.79
C ALA A 313 -9.36 -10.94 -33.24
N ASN A 314 -8.86 -9.74 -33.50
CA ASN A 314 -7.49 -9.49 -33.93
C ASN A 314 -6.92 -8.32 -33.13
N ASP A 315 -5.60 -8.34 -32.91
CA ASP A 315 -4.87 -7.22 -32.26
C ASP A 315 -5.45 -6.90 -30.87
N VAL A 316 -5.68 -7.93 -30.05
CA VAL A 316 -6.23 -7.75 -28.71
C VAL A 316 -5.17 -7.13 -27.79
N ASP A 317 -5.42 -5.88 -27.36
CA ASP A 317 -4.59 -5.19 -26.36
C ASP A 317 -5.36 -5.07 -25.05
N VAL A 318 -4.68 -5.36 -23.92
CA VAL A 318 -5.29 -5.41 -22.58
C VAL A 318 -4.51 -4.52 -21.62
N MET A 319 -5.21 -3.57 -21.01
CA MET A 319 -4.69 -2.70 -19.95
C MET A 319 -5.44 -2.96 -18.63
N PHE A 320 -4.71 -2.94 -17.53
CA PHE A 320 -5.28 -3.12 -16.19
C PHE A 320 -5.26 -1.81 -15.40
N ASN A 321 -6.20 -1.66 -14.47
CA ASN A 321 -6.08 -0.64 -13.44
C ASN A 321 -5.02 -1.04 -12.39
N ASP A 322 -4.56 -0.10 -11.55
CA ASP A 322 -3.48 -0.31 -10.58
C ASP A 322 -3.77 -1.44 -9.58
N MET A 323 -5.03 -1.64 -9.21
CA MET A 323 -5.45 -2.70 -8.29
C MET A 323 -5.67 -4.06 -8.97
N MET A 324 -5.51 -4.15 -10.29
CA MET A 324 -5.76 -5.36 -11.07
C MET A 324 -7.18 -5.95 -10.86
N THR A 325 -8.18 -5.09 -10.62
CA THR A 325 -9.59 -5.49 -10.45
C THR A 325 -10.43 -5.27 -11.69
N ARG A 326 -9.90 -4.52 -12.64
CA ARG A 326 -10.54 -4.20 -13.92
C ARG A 326 -9.51 -4.26 -15.05
N ALA A 327 -9.96 -4.73 -16.21
CA ALA A 327 -9.21 -4.60 -17.46
C ALA A 327 -10.04 -3.87 -18.50
N VAL A 328 -9.35 -3.13 -19.36
CA VAL A 328 -9.89 -2.62 -20.61
C VAL A 328 -9.22 -3.39 -21.73
N ALA A 329 -10.03 -4.04 -22.60
CA ALA A 329 -9.52 -4.65 -23.81
C ALA A 329 -9.99 -3.87 -25.03
N THR A 330 -9.08 -3.68 -25.99
CA THR A 330 -9.39 -3.13 -27.32
C THR A 330 -8.94 -4.12 -28.36
N HIS A 331 -9.79 -4.32 -29.35
CA HIS A 331 -9.50 -5.25 -30.43
C HIS A 331 -10.29 -4.92 -31.70
N HIS A 332 -9.99 -5.63 -32.77
CA HIS A 332 -10.64 -5.51 -34.05
C HIS A 332 -11.30 -6.84 -34.41
N ASN A 333 -12.64 -6.86 -34.51
CA ASN A 333 -13.34 -8.03 -35.00
C ASN A 333 -13.53 -7.94 -36.50
N THR A 334 -13.18 -9.02 -37.21
CA THR A 334 -13.40 -9.20 -38.62
C THR A 334 -14.12 -10.52 -38.87
N GLY A 335 -14.91 -10.59 -39.95
CA GLY A 335 -15.62 -11.78 -40.29
C GLY A 335 -16.58 -11.60 -41.45
N GLN A 336 -17.49 -12.55 -41.61
CA GLN A 336 -18.55 -12.54 -42.63
C GLN A 336 -19.84 -13.12 -42.05
N TYR A 337 -20.98 -12.59 -42.48
CA TYR A 337 -22.31 -13.13 -42.16
C TYR A 337 -23.23 -13.08 -43.38
N MET A 338 -24.33 -13.88 -43.36
CA MET A 338 -25.37 -13.88 -44.38
C MET A 338 -26.46 -12.86 -44.05
N LEU A 339 -26.80 -12.01 -45.03
CA LEU A 339 -27.95 -11.12 -44.97
C LEU A 339 -28.73 -11.21 -46.31
N ASP A 340 -30.00 -11.58 -46.25
CA ASP A 340 -30.86 -11.72 -47.45
C ASP A 340 -30.25 -12.57 -48.57
N GLY A 341 -29.50 -13.62 -48.19
CA GLY A 341 -28.85 -14.53 -49.11
C GLY A 341 -27.55 -13.98 -49.72
N GLN A 342 -27.03 -12.86 -49.23
CA GLN A 342 -25.75 -12.28 -49.64
C GLN A 342 -24.75 -12.35 -48.51
N THR A 343 -23.48 -12.63 -48.83
CA THR A 343 -22.37 -12.54 -47.87
C THR A 343 -22.00 -11.08 -47.65
N VAL A 344 -21.95 -10.67 -46.42
CA VAL A 344 -21.57 -9.31 -45.98
C VAL A 344 -20.31 -9.40 -45.16
N ASP A 345 -19.32 -8.56 -45.50
CA ASP A 345 -18.10 -8.42 -44.73
C ASP A 345 -18.36 -7.63 -43.46
N TYR A 346 -17.87 -8.15 -42.34
CA TYR A 346 -17.96 -7.56 -41.02
C TYR A 346 -16.61 -7.03 -40.56
N SER A 347 -16.58 -5.78 -40.12
CA SER A 347 -15.37 -5.15 -39.61
C SER A 347 -15.74 -4.07 -38.57
N VAL A 348 -15.38 -4.32 -37.32
CA VAL A 348 -15.67 -3.41 -36.20
C VAL A 348 -14.49 -3.32 -35.25
N ARG A 349 -14.30 -2.14 -34.66
CA ARG A 349 -13.49 -1.99 -33.47
C ARG A 349 -14.34 -2.28 -32.24
N VAL A 350 -13.75 -2.92 -31.25
CA VAL A 350 -14.39 -3.20 -29.97
C VAL A 350 -13.55 -2.59 -28.85
N SER A 351 -14.23 -2.00 -27.89
CA SER A 351 -13.63 -1.66 -26.60
C SER A 351 -14.51 -2.24 -25.50
N SER A 352 -13.91 -2.93 -24.57
CA SER A 352 -14.62 -3.67 -23.52
C SER A 352 -13.97 -3.47 -22.18
N VAL A 353 -14.77 -3.53 -21.12
CA VAL A 353 -14.32 -3.49 -19.72
C VAL A 353 -14.68 -4.79 -19.05
N TRP A 354 -13.70 -5.36 -18.40
CA TRP A 354 -13.76 -6.66 -17.74
C TRP A 354 -13.57 -6.52 -16.24
N GLU A 355 -14.33 -7.26 -15.47
CA GLU A 355 -14.07 -7.49 -14.06
C GLU A 355 -13.12 -8.64 -13.88
N ILE A 356 -12.15 -8.47 -12.97
CA ILE A 356 -11.18 -9.50 -12.62
C ILE A 356 -11.48 -9.96 -11.21
N THR A 357 -11.81 -11.23 -11.07
CA THR A 357 -12.11 -11.89 -9.80
C THR A 357 -11.21 -13.09 -9.58
N ASN A 358 -11.27 -13.68 -8.41
CA ASN A 358 -10.59 -14.96 -8.13
C ASN A 358 -11.20 -16.16 -8.89
N GLN A 359 -12.34 -15.96 -9.54
CA GLN A 359 -13.04 -17.00 -10.31
C GLN A 359 -12.79 -16.88 -11.82
N GLY A 360 -12.11 -15.82 -12.26
CA GLY A 360 -11.83 -15.54 -13.65
C GLY A 360 -12.16 -14.11 -14.05
N VAL A 361 -12.47 -13.92 -15.33
CA VAL A 361 -12.82 -12.62 -15.91
C VAL A 361 -14.27 -12.63 -16.38
N SER A 362 -14.96 -11.50 -16.23
CA SER A 362 -16.32 -11.33 -16.75
C SER A 362 -16.52 -9.97 -17.40
N LEU A 363 -17.26 -9.93 -18.50
CA LEU A 363 -17.54 -8.72 -19.25
C LEU A 363 -18.52 -7.82 -18.47
N ILE A 364 -18.12 -6.57 -18.23
CA ILE A 364 -19.01 -5.55 -17.66
C ILE A 364 -19.70 -4.74 -18.76
N THR A 365 -18.93 -4.32 -19.76
CA THR A 365 -19.45 -3.53 -20.88
C THR A 365 -18.59 -3.72 -22.12
N ALA A 366 -19.25 -3.66 -23.27
CA ALA A 366 -18.55 -3.62 -24.54
C ALA A 366 -19.25 -2.66 -25.52
N ASN A 367 -18.45 -2.07 -26.39
CA ASN A 367 -18.87 -1.15 -27.45
C ASN A 367 -18.29 -1.60 -28.78
N TRP A 368 -19.16 -1.93 -29.72
CA TRP A 368 -18.85 -2.27 -31.10
C TRP A 368 -19.11 -1.07 -32.01
N ALA A 369 -18.13 -0.64 -32.78
CA ALA A 369 -18.22 0.48 -33.70
C ALA A 369 -17.71 0.08 -35.09
N PRO A 370 -18.51 0.25 -36.16
CA PRO A 370 -18.11 -0.10 -37.52
C PRO A 370 -16.83 0.62 -37.97
N MET A 371 -15.98 -0.07 -38.72
CA MET A 371 -14.75 0.45 -39.30
C MET A 371 -14.84 0.47 -40.87
N GLY A 372 -15.82 1.18 -41.42
CA GLY A 372 -15.96 1.36 -42.86
C GLY A 372 -16.64 0.22 -43.63
N GLY A 373 -17.12 -0.81 -42.97
CA GLY A 373 -17.93 -1.89 -43.50
C GLY A 373 -19.36 -1.86 -42.95
N ALA A 374 -20.14 -2.91 -43.15
CA ALA A 374 -21.40 -3.10 -42.48
C ALA A 374 -21.11 -3.41 -40.97
N GLY A 375 -21.88 -2.78 -40.11
CA GLY A 375 -21.93 -3.14 -38.69
C GLY A 375 -22.72 -4.43 -38.44
N LEU A 376 -23.23 -4.61 -37.23
CA LEU A 376 -24.11 -5.75 -36.94
C LEU A 376 -25.35 -5.71 -37.82
N PRO A 377 -25.89 -6.90 -38.21
CA PRO A 377 -27.11 -6.99 -39.00
C PRO A 377 -28.27 -6.31 -38.26
N GLY A 378 -29.00 -5.45 -38.99
CA GLY A 378 -30.13 -4.71 -38.42
C GLY A 378 -29.79 -3.47 -37.65
N SER A 379 -28.53 -3.03 -37.64
CA SER A 379 -28.06 -1.77 -37.01
C SER A 379 -28.12 -0.56 -37.94
#